data_46e7c4f7f5dc21fbe7e235ca54721db2
#
_entry.id   46e7c4f7f5dc21fbe7e235ca54721db2
#
_cell.length_a   1.000
_cell.length_b   1.000
_cell.length_c   1.000
_cell.angle_alpha   90.00
_cell.angle_beta   90.00
_cell.angle_gamma   90.00
#
_symmetry.space_group_name_H-M   'P 1'
#
loop_
_entity.id
_entity.type
_entity.pdbx_description
1 polymer ?
#
loop_
_entity_poly.entity_id
_entity_poly.type
_entity_poly.pdbx_seq_one_letter_code
_entity_poly.pdbx_strand_id
1 'polypeptide(L)'
;MTINRRTILKLAGATAAMAGFSMPRMALAQADELVIAYNVNLPSWDPTTGPSAVNPTIQGIYQSVFDQFILQKPDLSLTPGLLTEWGFSDDLKQVHMTVREGVTWHDGSPFTAEDIVWSLERAAKEETGNPIQFVWKNVNNFKIDGNKITGDVVQFDPTYFKWMSFLTGYVLPKAYYEKVGAEGFEAKPIGTGPYMVEKFERNAFVQLKAYPGYWGEKPAFENVTIKFVTDAASRVAEIESGASHVTLEIPYEEYDRLIAKDGLGGTADTVSDIGMIFFNDIDVMLDPNVRQAAVLSVDKKLLVDRLLRGYGLPIDTLETPEYEAFDETIKVEYNPEKAVELLKASGYSPENPVKFTIQTTRGFKPKDYEMIQAIVGMWRKVGIEANIEVYEIAKHYELRAADQLAPAAFYNWGNSIGDPTTSTGFAMYGPSPHSVWDSQDVIDAINPLWGEADEAKRIAGWKAVSKLIADNAYVLPLLQYAQPVVYSDTVKVVPHKSGALLPALMSPAS
;
A
#
# COMPACT_ATOMS: atom_id res chain seq x y z
N MET A 1 -40.07 -59.63 -6.25
CA MET A 1 -39.59 -60.01 -7.57
C MET A 1 -38.16 -59.46 -7.69
N THR A 2 -37.21 -60.34 -7.56
CA THR A 2 -35.78 -60.09 -7.60
C THR A 2 -35.32 -60.16 -9.04
N ILE A 3 -34.78 -59.05 -9.56
CA ILE A 3 -34.15 -59.01 -10.90
C ILE A 3 -32.65 -59.26 -10.74
N ASN A 4 -32.22 -60.32 -11.42
CA ASN A 4 -30.92 -60.99 -11.32
C ASN A 4 -29.85 -60.29 -12.16
N ARG A 5 -28.65 -60.12 -11.59
CA ARG A 5 -27.46 -59.37 -12.10
C ARG A 5 -26.70 -60.04 -13.28
N ARG A 6 -27.32 -60.95 -14.06
CA ARG A 6 -26.62 -61.78 -15.05
C ARG A 6 -27.02 -61.58 -16.51
N THR A 7 -27.73 -60.52 -16.92
CA THR A 7 -28.21 -60.38 -18.30
C THR A 7 -27.69 -59.12 -19.02
N ILE A 8 -26.55 -58.56 -18.63
CA ILE A 8 -25.89 -57.44 -19.37
C ILE A 8 -24.42 -57.87 -19.66
N LEU A 9 -24.25 -58.89 -20.47
CA LEU A 9 -22.96 -59.27 -21.01
C LEU A 9 -23.16 -60.14 -22.25
N LYS A 10 -23.65 -59.54 -23.34
CA LYS A 10 -23.48 -60.01 -24.70
C LYS A 10 -24.10 -59.02 -25.68
N LEU A 11 -23.31 -58.04 -26.08
CA LEU A 11 -23.37 -57.35 -27.36
C LEU A 11 -22.17 -56.36 -27.38
N ALA A 12 -21.00 -56.90 -27.63
CA ALA A 12 -19.79 -56.16 -27.94
C ALA A 12 -19.29 -56.69 -29.26
N GLY A 13 -19.25 -55.86 -30.24
CA GLY A 13 -18.67 -56.20 -31.53
C GLY A 13 -19.10 -55.23 -32.60
N ALA A 14 -18.55 -54.00 -32.56
CA ALA A 14 -18.51 -53.12 -33.70
C ALA A 14 -17.25 -52.29 -33.64
N THR A 15 -16.39 -52.51 -34.59
CA THR A 15 -15.14 -51.84 -34.91
C THR A 15 -15.22 -50.31 -34.79
N ALA A 16 -14.47 -49.75 -33.86
CA ALA A 16 -14.25 -48.31 -33.75
C ALA A 16 -13.19 -47.88 -34.75
N ALA A 17 -13.60 -47.22 -35.80
CA ALA A 17 -12.71 -46.35 -36.62
C ALA A 17 -12.32 -45.16 -35.75
N MET A 18 -11.02 -44.98 -35.47
CA MET A 18 -10.48 -43.75 -34.87
C MET A 18 -10.62 -42.60 -35.86
N ALA A 19 -11.74 -41.93 -35.81
CA ALA A 19 -11.81 -40.55 -36.29
C ALA A 19 -11.30 -39.68 -35.14
N GLY A 20 -10.12 -39.08 -35.30
CA GLY A 20 -9.58 -38.07 -34.41
C GLY A 20 -10.56 -36.89 -34.32
N PHE A 21 -11.38 -36.88 -33.30
CA PHE A 21 -12.07 -35.67 -32.86
C PHE A 21 -10.99 -34.79 -32.25
N SER A 22 -10.34 -33.96 -33.07
CA SER A 22 -9.79 -32.69 -32.60
C SER A 22 -10.98 -31.93 -32.01
N MET A 23 -11.11 -31.93 -30.67
CA MET A 23 -11.94 -30.91 -30.03
C MET A 23 -11.45 -29.57 -30.59
N PRO A 24 -12.35 -28.75 -31.15
CA PRO A 24 -11.98 -27.40 -31.44
C PRO A 24 -11.50 -26.83 -30.11
N ARG A 25 -10.21 -26.50 -30.00
CA ARG A 25 -9.80 -25.46 -29.06
C ARG A 25 -10.79 -24.33 -29.31
N MET A 26 -11.67 -24.08 -28.35
CA MET A 26 -12.43 -22.85 -28.34
C MET A 26 -11.37 -21.76 -28.40
N ALA A 27 -11.10 -21.30 -29.61
CA ALA A 27 -10.26 -20.16 -29.85
C ALA A 27 -10.94 -18.99 -29.16
N LEU A 28 -10.29 -18.52 -28.19
CA LEU A 28 -10.45 -17.33 -27.41
C LEU A 28 -11.09 -16.18 -28.18
N ALA A 29 -12.37 -16.00 -27.98
CA ALA A 29 -13.00 -14.71 -27.94
C ALA A 29 -12.75 -14.17 -26.50
N GLN A 30 -11.51 -13.84 -26.15
CA GLN A 30 -11.13 -13.48 -24.78
C GLN A 30 -10.05 -12.39 -24.72
N ALA A 31 -9.94 -11.60 -25.78
CA ALA A 31 -9.12 -10.39 -25.76
C ALA A 31 -9.79 -9.21 -25.01
N ASP A 32 -11.06 -9.34 -24.62
CA ASP A 32 -11.86 -8.20 -24.15
C ASP A 32 -12.14 -8.22 -22.63
N GLU A 33 -11.84 -9.32 -21.91
CA GLU A 33 -12.11 -9.45 -20.47
C GLU A 33 -10.87 -9.75 -19.66
N LEU A 34 -10.68 -8.99 -18.58
CA LEU A 34 -9.67 -9.21 -17.55
C LEU A 34 -10.36 -9.62 -16.23
N VAL A 35 -9.98 -10.75 -15.65
CA VAL A 35 -10.47 -11.21 -14.35
C VAL A 35 -9.35 -11.16 -13.32
N ILE A 36 -9.56 -10.46 -12.22
CA ILE A 36 -8.57 -10.27 -11.14
C ILE A 36 -9.14 -10.81 -9.83
N ALA A 37 -8.39 -11.65 -9.12
CA ALA A 37 -8.71 -12.06 -7.76
C ALA A 37 -7.99 -11.18 -6.75
N TYR A 38 -8.73 -10.31 -6.06
CA TYR A 38 -8.23 -9.38 -5.04
C TYR A 38 -8.32 -9.98 -3.64
N ASN A 39 -7.35 -9.64 -2.79
CA ASN A 39 -7.23 -10.14 -1.42
C ASN A 39 -8.09 -9.38 -0.39
N VAL A 40 -8.74 -8.29 -0.77
CA VAL A 40 -9.55 -7.43 0.11
C VAL A 40 -10.91 -7.13 -0.50
N ASN A 41 -11.88 -6.85 0.36
CA ASN A 41 -13.19 -6.35 -0.04
C ASN A 41 -13.15 -4.83 -0.26
N LEU A 42 -14.11 -4.32 -1.04
CA LEU A 42 -14.36 -2.88 -1.17
C LEU A 42 -15.49 -2.48 -0.18
N PRO A 43 -15.16 -1.77 0.91
CA PRO A 43 -16.16 -1.43 1.93
C PRO A 43 -17.06 -0.24 1.53
N SER A 44 -16.56 0.69 0.73
CA SER A 44 -17.27 1.89 0.25
C SER A 44 -16.78 2.31 -1.12
N TRP A 45 -17.65 2.99 -1.87
CA TRP A 45 -17.28 3.65 -3.14
C TRP A 45 -16.82 5.11 -2.95
N ASP A 46 -16.91 5.67 -1.76
CA ASP A 46 -16.30 6.98 -1.51
C ASP A 46 -14.81 6.80 -1.22
N PRO A 47 -13.91 7.18 -2.17
CA PRO A 47 -12.48 6.96 -2.03
C PRO A 47 -11.81 7.97 -1.09
N THR A 48 -12.57 8.91 -0.54
CA THR A 48 -12.05 10.03 0.24
C THR A 48 -12.34 9.92 1.74
N THR A 49 -13.10 8.90 2.17
CA THR A 49 -13.58 8.77 3.55
C THR A 49 -13.30 7.38 4.13
N GLY A 50 -13.20 7.35 5.47
CA GLY A 50 -13.08 6.11 6.23
C GLY A 50 -11.74 5.39 6.07
N PRO A 51 -11.56 4.26 6.78
CA PRO A 51 -10.29 3.51 6.79
C PRO A 51 -9.89 2.92 5.41
N SER A 52 -10.86 2.65 4.55
CA SER A 52 -10.60 2.13 3.20
C SER A 52 -9.87 3.13 2.31
N ALA A 53 -10.09 4.43 2.53
CA ALA A 53 -9.45 5.48 1.75
C ALA A 53 -7.91 5.51 1.89
N VAL A 54 -7.38 4.89 2.95
CA VAL A 54 -5.92 4.80 3.19
C VAL A 54 -5.34 3.40 2.97
N ASN A 55 -6.12 2.47 2.40
CA ASN A 55 -5.63 1.13 2.08
C ASN A 55 -5.02 1.10 0.66
N PRO A 56 -3.69 0.88 0.51
CA PRO A 56 -3.04 0.89 -0.80
C PRO A 56 -3.59 -0.16 -1.78
N THR A 57 -3.99 -1.32 -1.30
CA THR A 57 -4.50 -2.41 -2.16
C THR A 57 -5.81 -2.00 -2.85
N ILE A 58 -6.72 -1.31 -2.15
CA ILE A 58 -8.00 -0.86 -2.71
C ILE A 58 -7.81 0.25 -3.76
N GLN A 59 -6.69 0.98 -3.72
CA GLN A 59 -6.44 2.08 -4.67
C GLN A 59 -6.54 1.64 -6.12
N GLY A 60 -6.15 0.41 -6.46
CA GLY A 60 -6.31 -0.12 -7.82
C GLY A 60 -7.77 -0.17 -8.29
N ILE A 61 -8.72 -0.40 -7.38
CA ILE A 61 -10.16 -0.37 -7.68
C ILE A 61 -10.63 1.07 -7.83
N TYR A 62 -10.25 1.95 -6.89
CA TYR A 62 -10.62 3.36 -6.96
C TYR A 62 -10.08 4.05 -8.21
N GLN A 63 -8.79 3.86 -8.53
CA GLN A 63 -8.17 4.45 -9.73
C GLN A 63 -8.70 3.86 -11.04
N SER A 64 -9.43 2.74 -11.00
CA SER A 64 -10.17 2.27 -12.17
C SER A 64 -11.40 3.12 -12.48
N VAL A 65 -12.03 3.70 -11.45
CA VAL A 65 -13.32 4.41 -11.57
C VAL A 65 -13.17 5.93 -11.43
N PHE A 66 -12.23 6.36 -10.60
CA PHE A 66 -12.02 7.78 -10.28
C PHE A 66 -10.62 8.21 -10.69
N ASP A 67 -10.49 9.43 -11.23
CA ASP A 67 -9.19 10.06 -11.35
C ASP A 67 -8.84 10.87 -10.10
N GLN A 68 -7.54 10.94 -9.86
CA GLN A 68 -6.95 11.80 -8.85
C GLN A 68 -6.71 13.21 -9.41
N PHE A 69 -6.52 14.19 -8.53
CA PHE A 69 -6.14 15.55 -8.96
C PHE A 69 -4.88 15.51 -9.81
N ILE A 70 -3.87 14.80 -9.34
CA ILE A 70 -2.58 14.58 -10.00
C ILE A 70 -2.39 13.06 -10.07
N LEU A 71 -1.87 12.53 -11.15
CA LEU A 71 -1.62 11.09 -11.27
C LEU A 71 -0.21 10.74 -10.80
N GLN A 72 -0.05 9.49 -10.39
CA GLN A 72 1.23 8.92 -10.01
C GLN A 72 1.61 7.82 -10.99
N LYS A 73 2.83 7.86 -11.50
CA LYS A 73 3.38 6.80 -12.33
C LYS A 73 3.78 5.57 -11.49
N PRO A 74 4.04 4.42 -12.12
CA PRO A 74 4.50 3.22 -11.42
C PRO A 74 5.74 3.40 -10.53
N ASP A 75 6.61 4.37 -10.85
CA ASP A 75 7.80 4.75 -10.07
C ASP A 75 7.53 5.80 -8.99
N LEU A 76 6.26 6.14 -8.74
CA LEU A 76 5.74 7.16 -7.82
C LEU A 76 5.97 8.62 -8.27
N SER A 77 6.60 8.88 -9.41
CA SER A 77 6.71 10.24 -9.94
C SER A 77 5.36 10.82 -10.34
N LEU A 78 5.19 12.13 -10.16
CA LEU A 78 3.94 12.82 -10.47
C LEU A 78 3.80 13.09 -11.97
N THR A 79 2.57 13.03 -12.46
CA THR A 79 2.23 13.35 -13.84
C THR A 79 0.87 14.03 -13.91
N PRO A 80 0.61 14.93 -14.90
CA PRO A 80 -0.67 15.58 -15.05
C PRO A 80 -1.87 14.62 -15.09
N GLY A 81 -2.81 14.83 -14.17
CA GLY A 81 -4.11 14.18 -14.07
C GLY A 81 -5.24 15.13 -14.45
N LEU A 82 -6.21 15.29 -13.57
CA LEU A 82 -7.28 16.31 -13.70
C LEU A 82 -6.74 17.73 -13.54
N LEU A 83 -5.60 17.89 -12.87
CA LEU A 83 -4.78 19.10 -12.93
C LEU A 83 -3.68 18.91 -13.96
N THR A 84 -3.49 19.90 -14.84
CA THR A 84 -2.43 19.91 -15.87
C THR A 84 -1.20 20.68 -15.42
N GLU A 85 -1.38 21.65 -14.53
CA GLU A 85 -0.34 22.47 -13.91
C GLU A 85 -0.73 22.76 -12.46
N TRP A 86 0.25 22.84 -11.58
CA TRP A 86 0.05 23.15 -10.16
C TRP A 86 1.35 23.70 -9.55
N GLY A 87 1.20 24.45 -8.47
CA GLY A 87 2.34 24.96 -7.73
C GLY A 87 1.95 26.00 -6.68
N PHE A 88 2.96 26.44 -5.95
CA PHE A 88 2.85 27.58 -5.04
C PHE A 88 3.33 28.85 -5.73
N SER A 89 2.82 29.99 -5.27
CA SER A 89 3.38 31.31 -5.64
C SER A 89 4.80 31.48 -5.05
N ASP A 90 5.61 32.39 -5.61
CA ASP A 90 6.98 32.62 -5.15
C ASP A 90 7.07 33.01 -3.66
N ASP A 91 6.03 33.68 -3.14
CA ASP A 91 5.93 34.08 -1.73
C ASP A 91 5.28 33.00 -0.83
N LEU A 92 4.94 31.83 -1.40
CA LEU A 92 4.31 30.68 -0.76
C LEU A 92 2.95 30.96 -0.11
N LYS A 93 2.28 32.06 -0.47
CA LYS A 93 0.99 32.46 0.12
C LYS A 93 -0.22 32.01 -0.67
N GLN A 94 -0.02 31.56 -1.90
CA GLN A 94 -1.09 31.06 -2.74
C GLN A 94 -0.67 29.75 -3.44
N VAL A 95 -1.67 28.94 -3.75
CA VAL A 95 -1.55 27.87 -4.74
C VAL A 95 -2.16 28.33 -6.04
N HIS A 96 -1.64 27.80 -7.16
CA HIS A 96 -2.25 27.91 -8.48
C HIS A 96 -2.39 26.51 -9.08
N MET A 97 -3.51 26.27 -9.74
CA MET A 97 -3.83 24.99 -10.39
C MET A 97 -4.55 25.28 -11.72
N THR A 98 -4.22 24.51 -12.75
CA THR A 98 -4.89 24.56 -14.05
C THR A 98 -5.64 23.24 -14.25
N VAL A 99 -6.94 23.32 -14.46
CA VAL A 99 -7.85 22.18 -14.62
C VAL A 99 -7.84 21.69 -16.06
N ARG A 100 -7.82 20.38 -16.28
CA ARG A 100 -7.93 19.76 -17.59
C ARG A 100 -9.29 20.03 -18.21
N GLU A 101 -9.29 20.49 -19.44
CA GLU A 101 -10.52 20.73 -20.22
C GLU A 101 -10.98 19.47 -20.99
N GLY A 102 -12.27 19.42 -21.32
CA GLY A 102 -12.86 18.35 -22.15
C GLY A 102 -13.08 17.02 -21.43
N VAL A 103 -12.87 16.95 -20.11
CA VAL A 103 -13.18 15.77 -19.31
C VAL A 103 -14.69 15.66 -19.05
N THR A 104 -15.21 14.44 -19.06
CA THR A 104 -16.61 14.16 -18.72
C THR A 104 -16.69 13.09 -17.62
N TRP A 105 -17.70 13.20 -16.79
CA TRP A 105 -18.09 12.16 -15.85
C TRP A 105 -18.68 10.95 -16.60
N HIS A 106 -18.74 9.79 -15.95
CA HIS A 106 -19.29 8.55 -16.55
C HIS A 106 -20.74 8.66 -17.04
N ASP A 107 -21.50 9.63 -16.55
CA ASP A 107 -22.86 9.93 -17.02
C ASP A 107 -22.91 10.90 -18.21
N GLY A 108 -21.75 11.33 -18.71
CA GLY A 108 -21.57 12.26 -19.81
C GLY A 108 -21.68 13.75 -19.43
N SER A 109 -21.94 14.08 -18.17
CA SER A 109 -21.92 15.47 -17.68
C SER A 109 -20.49 16.02 -17.68
N PRO A 110 -20.33 17.36 -17.87
CA PRO A 110 -19.01 17.97 -17.92
C PRO A 110 -18.36 17.99 -16.53
N PHE A 111 -17.07 17.69 -16.49
CA PHE A 111 -16.21 17.94 -15.35
C PHE A 111 -15.70 19.38 -15.37
N THR A 112 -15.63 20.06 -14.23
CA THR A 112 -15.31 21.49 -14.12
C THR A 112 -14.38 21.80 -12.95
N ALA A 113 -13.85 23.01 -12.92
CA ALA A 113 -13.08 23.53 -11.79
C ALA A 113 -13.89 23.57 -10.46
N GLU A 114 -15.23 23.65 -10.53
CA GLU A 114 -16.08 23.59 -9.34
C GLU A 114 -16.02 22.23 -8.66
N ASP A 115 -15.88 21.13 -9.42
CA ASP A 115 -15.75 19.79 -8.86
C ASP A 115 -14.44 19.65 -8.09
N ILE A 116 -13.34 20.22 -8.61
CA ILE A 116 -12.04 20.31 -7.93
C ILE A 116 -12.16 21.04 -6.59
N VAL A 117 -12.67 22.27 -6.62
CA VAL A 117 -12.76 23.10 -5.42
C VAL A 117 -13.68 22.45 -4.39
N TRP A 118 -14.84 21.96 -4.81
CA TRP A 118 -15.77 21.28 -3.91
C TRP A 118 -15.16 20.03 -3.27
N SER A 119 -14.40 19.24 -4.02
CA SER A 119 -13.73 18.03 -3.50
C SER A 119 -12.67 18.38 -2.45
N LEU A 120 -11.86 19.45 -2.69
CA LEU A 120 -10.87 19.94 -1.73
C LEU A 120 -11.52 20.47 -0.45
N GLU A 121 -12.56 21.33 -0.61
CA GLU A 121 -13.30 21.88 0.53
C GLU A 121 -14.04 20.80 1.33
N ARG A 122 -14.59 19.77 0.63
CA ARG A 122 -15.21 18.62 1.28
C ARG A 122 -14.18 17.81 2.08
N ALA A 123 -13.02 17.53 1.49
CA ALA A 123 -11.95 16.78 2.16
C ALA A 123 -11.38 17.51 3.38
N ALA A 124 -11.45 18.84 3.41
CA ALA A 124 -11.02 19.67 4.55
C ALA A 124 -12.02 19.69 5.72
N LYS A 125 -13.27 19.24 5.52
CA LYS A 125 -14.29 19.26 6.58
C LYS A 125 -14.19 18.06 7.50
N GLU A 126 -14.38 18.32 8.80
CA GLU A 126 -14.24 17.30 9.84
C GLU A 126 -15.32 16.22 9.76
N GLU A 127 -16.54 16.63 9.46
CA GLU A 127 -17.70 15.76 9.33
C GLU A 127 -17.60 14.74 8.18
N THR A 128 -16.68 14.91 7.24
CA THR A 128 -16.49 13.95 6.14
C THR A 128 -15.71 12.71 6.56
N GLY A 129 -14.97 12.78 7.68
CA GLY A 129 -14.16 11.68 8.15
C GLY A 129 -12.98 11.34 7.21
N ASN A 130 -12.44 12.34 6.49
CA ASN A 130 -11.25 12.17 5.68
C ASN A 130 -10.03 11.94 6.60
N PRO A 131 -9.31 10.83 6.47
CA PRO A 131 -8.23 10.47 7.40
C PRO A 131 -6.99 11.37 7.32
N ILE A 132 -6.82 12.13 6.23
CA ILE A 132 -5.74 13.11 6.05
C ILE A 132 -6.29 14.54 5.92
N GLN A 133 -7.40 14.84 6.56
CA GLN A 133 -8.04 16.14 6.57
C GLN A 133 -7.09 17.30 6.90
N PHE A 134 -6.12 17.06 7.77
CA PHE A 134 -5.13 18.05 8.18
C PHE A 134 -4.31 18.61 7.01
N VAL A 135 -4.10 17.84 5.94
CA VAL A 135 -3.44 18.30 4.71
C VAL A 135 -4.33 19.27 3.95
N TRP A 136 -5.61 18.92 3.80
CA TRP A 136 -6.55 19.67 2.98
C TRP A 136 -6.91 21.04 3.59
N LYS A 137 -6.80 21.17 4.92
CA LYS A 137 -6.97 22.44 5.64
C LYS A 137 -5.86 23.48 5.38
N ASN A 138 -4.72 23.05 4.81
CA ASN A 138 -3.57 23.92 4.56
C ASN A 138 -3.82 24.97 3.47
N VAL A 139 -4.89 24.81 2.67
CA VAL A 139 -5.30 25.77 1.64
C VAL A 139 -6.80 26.00 1.73
N ASN A 140 -7.21 27.26 1.61
CA ASN A 140 -8.63 27.67 1.61
C ASN A 140 -8.90 28.84 0.65
N ASN A 141 -10.10 29.43 0.72
CA ASN A 141 -10.51 30.60 -0.07
C ASN A 141 -10.27 30.44 -1.57
N PHE A 142 -10.61 29.27 -2.10
CA PHE A 142 -10.44 29.00 -3.53
C PHE A 142 -11.23 29.96 -4.41
N LYS A 143 -10.61 30.42 -5.51
CA LYS A 143 -11.21 31.26 -6.54
C LYS A 143 -11.03 30.59 -7.90
N ILE A 144 -12.07 30.64 -8.72
CA ILE A 144 -12.11 30.05 -10.05
C ILE A 144 -12.15 31.17 -11.08
N ASP A 145 -11.28 31.08 -12.07
CA ASP A 145 -11.27 31.93 -13.27
C ASP A 145 -11.11 31.03 -14.51
N GLY A 146 -12.23 30.67 -15.13
CA GLY A 146 -12.27 29.67 -16.20
C GLY A 146 -11.79 28.30 -15.71
N ASN A 147 -10.72 27.79 -16.29
CA ASN A 147 -10.10 26.53 -15.86
C ASN A 147 -8.94 26.72 -14.86
N LYS A 148 -8.74 27.94 -14.35
CA LYS A 148 -7.69 28.24 -13.36
C LYS A 148 -8.29 28.35 -11.98
N ILE A 149 -7.59 27.80 -11.01
CA ILE A 149 -7.93 27.87 -9.59
C ILE A 149 -6.76 28.50 -8.84
N THR A 150 -7.06 29.44 -7.94
CA THR A 150 -6.13 29.91 -6.93
C THR A 150 -6.71 29.65 -5.55
N GLY A 151 -5.85 29.46 -4.54
CA GLY A 151 -6.28 29.31 -3.14
C GLY A 151 -5.27 29.94 -2.21
N ASP A 152 -5.72 30.43 -1.06
CA ASP A 152 -4.85 31.04 -0.05
C ASP A 152 -4.21 29.95 0.81
N VAL A 153 -2.90 29.99 0.97
CA VAL A 153 -2.14 29.06 1.82
C VAL A 153 -2.28 29.49 3.28
N VAL A 154 -2.91 28.65 4.09
CA VAL A 154 -3.01 28.80 5.54
C VAL A 154 -1.73 28.38 6.22
N GLN A 155 -1.22 27.22 5.82
CA GLN A 155 0.04 26.66 6.28
C GLN A 155 0.75 26.06 5.07
N PHE A 156 1.98 26.50 4.81
CA PHE A 156 2.78 25.91 3.75
C PHE A 156 3.15 24.48 4.10
N ASP A 157 2.87 23.58 3.17
CA ASP A 157 3.19 22.16 3.24
C ASP A 157 3.83 21.74 1.90
N PRO A 158 5.14 21.45 1.87
CA PRO A 158 5.83 21.07 0.64
C PRO A 158 5.28 19.77 0.01
N THR A 159 4.52 18.99 0.77
CA THR A 159 3.94 17.72 0.29
C THR A 159 2.49 17.85 -0.19
N TYR A 160 1.87 19.03 -0.09
CA TYR A 160 0.47 19.26 -0.42
C TYR A 160 0.04 18.67 -1.76
N PHE A 161 0.82 18.91 -2.81
CA PHE A 161 0.53 18.37 -4.14
C PHE A 161 0.87 16.88 -4.29
N LYS A 162 1.80 16.34 -3.48
CA LYS A 162 2.06 14.89 -3.45
C LYS A 162 0.86 14.11 -2.94
N TRP A 163 0.14 14.65 -1.95
CA TRP A 163 -1.10 14.07 -1.44
C TRP A 163 -2.24 14.04 -2.46
N MET A 164 -2.24 14.95 -3.43
CA MET A 164 -3.22 14.98 -4.52
C MET A 164 -3.11 13.79 -5.50
N SER A 165 -2.03 13.03 -5.42
CA SER A 165 -1.77 11.87 -6.28
C SER A 165 -1.95 10.53 -5.57
N PHE A 166 -2.36 10.53 -4.31
CA PHE A 166 -2.46 9.29 -3.54
C PHE A 166 -3.57 9.32 -2.48
N LEU A 167 -3.98 8.12 -2.03
CA LEU A 167 -5.03 7.90 -1.03
C LEU A 167 -6.29 8.73 -1.33
N THR A 168 -6.67 9.66 -0.46
CA THR A 168 -7.89 10.45 -0.58
C THR A 168 -7.85 11.55 -1.65
N GLY A 169 -6.79 11.63 -2.45
CA GLY A 169 -6.59 12.63 -3.50
C GLY A 169 -7.46 12.45 -4.75
N TYR A 170 -8.76 12.17 -4.58
CA TYR A 170 -9.72 11.94 -5.65
C TYR A 170 -10.70 13.09 -5.81
N VAL A 171 -11.15 13.31 -7.05
CA VAL A 171 -12.21 14.28 -7.36
C VAL A 171 -13.55 13.57 -7.47
N LEU A 172 -14.57 14.13 -6.84
CA LEU A 172 -15.93 13.61 -6.85
C LEU A 172 -16.88 14.56 -7.60
N PRO A 173 -17.96 14.04 -8.23
CA PRO A 173 -18.92 14.81 -9.02
C PRO A 173 -19.85 15.61 -8.13
N LYS A 174 -19.55 16.90 -7.90
CA LYS A 174 -20.32 17.81 -7.02
C LYS A 174 -21.82 17.73 -7.27
N ALA A 175 -22.25 18.06 -8.47
CA ALA A 175 -23.67 18.16 -8.80
C ALA A 175 -24.41 16.81 -8.64
N TYR A 176 -23.76 15.72 -9.02
CA TYR A 176 -24.33 14.40 -8.85
C TYR A 176 -24.40 13.99 -7.37
N TYR A 177 -23.29 14.17 -6.63
CA TYR A 177 -23.22 13.83 -5.21
C TYR A 177 -24.22 14.60 -4.37
N GLU A 178 -24.37 15.93 -4.61
CA GLU A 178 -25.35 16.76 -3.94
C GLU A 178 -26.81 16.35 -4.25
N LYS A 179 -27.05 15.85 -5.47
CA LYS A 179 -28.38 15.37 -5.90
C LYS A 179 -28.78 14.04 -5.27
N VAL A 180 -27.85 13.07 -5.18
CA VAL A 180 -28.18 11.69 -4.77
C VAL A 180 -27.80 11.39 -3.31
N GLY A 181 -26.96 12.21 -2.70
CA GLY A 181 -26.39 12.00 -1.37
C GLY A 181 -25.40 10.84 -1.32
N ALA A 182 -24.84 10.58 -0.13
CA ALA A 182 -23.83 9.55 0.06
C ALA A 182 -24.37 8.14 -0.26
N GLU A 183 -25.60 7.81 0.16
CA GLU A 183 -26.22 6.51 -0.12
C GLU A 183 -26.47 6.29 -1.61
N GLY A 184 -26.93 7.33 -2.32
CA GLY A 184 -27.14 7.26 -3.76
C GLY A 184 -25.85 7.15 -4.54
N PHE A 185 -24.79 7.83 -4.10
CA PHE A 185 -23.45 7.70 -4.66
C PHE A 185 -22.88 6.30 -4.44
N GLU A 186 -23.02 5.75 -3.24
CA GLU A 186 -22.60 4.39 -2.90
C GLU A 186 -23.33 3.33 -3.75
N ALA A 187 -24.62 3.54 -4.05
CA ALA A 187 -25.42 2.64 -4.88
C ALA A 187 -25.06 2.72 -6.37
N LYS A 188 -24.66 3.87 -6.86
CA LYS A 188 -24.28 4.10 -8.25
C LYS A 188 -23.15 5.12 -8.35
N PRO A 189 -21.90 4.71 -8.09
CA PRO A 189 -20.76 5.61 -8.18
C PRO A 189 -20.48 6.00 -9.64
N ILE A 190 -20.15 7.27 -9.85
CA ILE A 190 -19.63 7.78 -11.12
C ILE A 190 -18.32 8.52 -10.87
N GLY A 191 -17.37 8.36 -11.78
CA GLY A 191 -16.07 9.01 -11.77
C GLY A 191 -15.72 9.56 -13.14
N THR A 192 -14.47 9.98 -13.30
CA THR A 192 -13.87 10.38 -14.57
C THR A 192 -12.87 9.35 -15.09
N GLY A 193 -12.65 8.28 -14.32
CA GLY A 193 -11.62 7.28 -14.58
C GLY A 193 -11.86 6.41 -15.81
N PRO A 194 -10.89 5.53 -16.13
CA PRO A 194 -10.90 4.73 -17.37
C PRO A 194 -12.03 3.69 -17.45
N TYR A 195 -12.65 3.34 -16.33
CA TYR A 195 -13.73 2.36 -16.27
C TYR A 195 -14.95 2.88 -15.51
N MET A 196 -16.12 2.48 -15.97
CA MET A 196 -17.41 2.67 -15.30
C MET A 196 -17.79 1.41 -14.51
N VAL A 197 -18.46 1.57 -13.36
CA VAL A 197 -19.05 0.45 -12.64
C VAL A 197 -20.32 -0.01 -13.38
N GLU A 198 -20.31 -1.24 -13.86
CA GLU A 198 -21.46 -1.88 -14.51
C GLU A 198 -22.28 -2.66 -13.49
N LYS A 199 -21.61 -3.41 -12.61
CA LYS A 199 -22.24 -4.17 -11.53
C LYS A 199 -21.33 -4.25 -10.33
N PHE A 200 -21.90 -4.12 -9.15
CA PHE A 200 -21.22 -4.32 -7.87
C PHE A 200 -22.04 -5.22 -6.98
N GLU A 201 -21.42 -6.26 -6.46
CA GLU A 201 -21.98 -7.14 -5.44
C GLU A 201 -21.04 -7.14 -4.23
N ARG A 202 -21.51 -6.58 -3.13
CA ARG A 202 -20.70 -6.38 -1.92
C ARG A 202 -20.11 -7.70 -1.44
N ASN A 203 -18.81 -7.69 -1.12
CA ASN A 203 -18.02 -8.85 -0.70
C ASN A 203 -17.91 -9.99 -1.73
N ALA A 204 -18.32 -9.78 -2.96
CA ALA A 204 -18.23 -10.78 -4.02
C ALA A 204 -17.39 -10.28 -5.20
N PHE A 205 -17.84 -9.25 -5.90
CA PHE A 205 -17.11 -8.74 -7.06
C PHE A 205 -17.56 -7.34 -7.49
N VAL A 206 -16.77 -6.70 -8.33
CA VAL A 206 -17.15 -5.57 -9.16
C VAL A 206 -16.89 -5.89 -10.62
N GLN A 207 -17.84 -5.55 -11.50
CA GLN A 207 -17.68 -5.58 -12.95
C GLN A 207 -17.57 -4.14 -13.46
N LEU A 208 -16.53 -3.92 -14.22
CA LEU A 208 -16.17 -2.63 -14.78
C LEU A 208 -16.19 -2.71 -16.30
N LYS A 209 -16.62 -1.64 -16.95
CA LYS A 209 -16.60 -1.48 -18.41
C LYS A 209 -15.79 -0.25 -18.78
N ALA A 210 -14.93 -0.37 -19.78
CA ALA A 210 -14.13 0.75 -20.29
C ALA A 210 -15.02 1.94 -20.65
N TYR A 211 -14.65 3.13 -20.18
CA TYR A 211 -15.39 4.36 -20.46
C TYR A 211 -15.05 4.89 -21.85
N PRO A 212 -16.00 4.92 -22.79
CA PRO A 212 -15.71 5.39 -24.16
C PRO A 212 -15.27 6.84 -24.24
N GLY A 213 -15.71 7.66 -23.25
CA GLY A 213 -15.40 9.09 -23.14
C GLY A 213 -14.14 9.38 -22.30
N TYR A 214 -13.35 8.37 -21.95
CA TYR A 214 -12.15 8.60 -21.12
C TYR A 214 -11.17 9.53 -21.81
N TRP A 215 -10.72 10.53 -21.07
CA TRP A 215 -9.84 11.60 -21.57
C TRP A 215 -8.39 11.17 -21.75
N GLY A 216 -7.97 10.11 -21.04
CA GLY A 216 -6.61 9.55 -21.09
C GLY A 216 -6.45 8.45 -22.12
N GLU A 217 -5.42 7.63 -21.95
CA GLU A 217 -5.20 6.46 -22.79
C GLU A 217 -6.30 5.42 -22.52
N LYS A 218 -6.91 4.92 -23.60
CA LYS A 218 -7.96 3.91 -23.47
C LYS A 218 -7.38 2.61 -22.90
N PRO A 219 -8.02 2.02 -21.88
CA PRO A 219 -7.58 0.75 -21.36
C PRO A 219 -7.68 -0.36 -22.42
N ALA A 220 -6.73 -1.30 -22.39
CA ALA A 220 -6.64 -2.36 -23.38
C ALA A 220 -7.74 -3.44 -23.24
N PHE A 221 -8.30 -3.63 -22.04
CA PHE A 221 -9.41 -4.53 -21.78
C PHE A 221 -10.73 -3.75 -21.74
N GLU A 222 -11.73 -4.17 -22.50
CA GLU A 222 -13.05 -3.53 -22.48
C GLU A 222 -13.81 -3.83 -21.18
N ASN A 223 -13.69 -5.06 -20.67
CA ASN A 223 -14.38 -5.52 -19.48
C ASN A 223 -13.37 -6.00 -18.42
N VAL A 224 -13.60 -5.60 -17.18
CA VAL A 224 -12.78 -6.05 -16.03
C VAL A 224 -13.70 -6.57 -14.94
N THR A 225 -13.45 -7.79 -14.49
CA THR A 225 -14.10 -8.35 -13.31
C THR A 225 -13.08 -8.47 -12.18
N ILE A 226 -13.30 -7.76 -11.08
CA ILE A 226 -12.50 -7.87 -9.86
C ILE A 226 -13.30 -8.67 -8.85
N LYS A 227 -12.83 -9.88 -8.53
CA LYS A 227 -13.40 -10.76 -7.53
C LYS A 227 -12.76 -10.50 -6.17
N PHE A 228 -13.53 -10.47 -5.11
CA PHE A 228 -13.02 -10.33 -3.74
C PHE A 228 -12.79 -11.73 -3.13
N VAL A 229 -11.57 -12.21 -3.19
CA VAL A 229 -11.15 -13.54 -2.75
C VAL A 229 -10.14 -13.38 -1.62
N THR A 230 -10.62 -13.19 -0.40
CA THR A 230 -9.76 -12.84 0.76
C THR A 230 -8.88 -14.01 1.23
N ASP A 231 -9.31 -15.25 1.01
CA ASP A 231 -8.52 -16.44 1.34
C ASP A 231 -7.43 -16.71 0.30
N ALA A 232 -6.18 -16.83 0.73
CA ALA A 232 -5.03 -16.99 -0.15
C ALA A 232 -5.04 -18.32 -0.92
N ALA A 233 -5.49 -19.43 -0.29
CA ALA A 233 -5.57 -20.73 -0.96
C ALA A 233 -6.62 -20.73 -2.08
N SER A 234 -7.72 -20.00 -1.85
CA SER A 234 -8.76 -19.78 -2.88
C SER A 234 -8.21 -18.96 -4.05
N ARG A 235 -7.42 -17.90 -3.80
CA ARG A 235 -6.77 -17.14 -4.87
C ARG A 235 -5.79 -17.99 -5.68
N VAL A 236 -5.03 -18.85 -5.00
CA VAL A 236 -4.15 -19.83 -5.66
C VAL A 236 -4.96 -20.77 -6.57
N ALA A 237 -6.08 -21.30 -6.09
CA ALA A 237 -6.93 -22.20 -6.88
C ALA A 237 -7.57 -21.48 -8.10
N GLU A 238 -7.96 -20.21 -7.95
CA GLU A 238 -8.51 -19.40 -9.04
C GLU A 238 -7.51 -19.18 -10.18
N ILE A 239 -6.26 -18.82 -9.86
CA ILE A 239 -5.25 -18.60 -10.88
C ILE A 239 -4.81 -19.92 -11.53
N GLU A 240 -4.71 -21.00 -10.78
CA GLU A 240 -4.35 -22.32 -11.33
C GLU A 240 -5.40 -22.92 -12.27
N SER A 241 -6.67 -22.66 -11.99
CA SER A 241 -7.77 -23.14 -12.85
C SER A 241 -8.04 -22.23 -14.04
N GLY A 242 -7.39 -21.05 -14.12
CA GLY A 242 -7.70 -20.03 -15.12
C GLY A 242 -9.01 -19.29 -14.87
N ALA A 243 -9.60 -19.42 -13.68
CA ALA A 243 -10.81 -18.68 -13.28
C ALA A 243 -10.54 -17.19 -12.99
N SER A 244 -9.26 -16.84 -12.77
CA SER A 244 -8.74 -15.48 -12.72
C SER A 244 -7.48 -15.39 -13.56
N HIS A 245 -7.28 -14.23 -14.21
CA HIS A 245 -6.10 -13.96 -15.04
C HIS A 245 -4.95 -13.36 -14.24
N VAL A 246 -5.26 -12.68 -13.13
CA VAL A 246 -4.27 -12.03 -12.26
C VAL A 246 -4.69 -12.20 -10.81
N THR A 247 -3.72 -12.39 -9.92
CA THR A 247 -3.92 -12.35 -8.47
C THR A 247 -2.70 -11.78 -7.77
N LEU A 248 -2.87 -11.27 -6.55
CA LEU A 248 -1.83 -10.62 -5.76
C LEU A 248 -1.82 -11.16 -4.32
N GLU A 249 -0.78 -10.82 -3.57
CA GLU A 249 -0.62 -11.21 -2.16
C GLU A 249 -0.69 -12.74 -1.98
N ILE A 250 0.00 -13.46 -2.87
CA ILE A 250 0.16 -14.92 -2.78
C ILE A 250 1.32 -15.22 -1.82
N PRO A 251 1.20 -16.24 -0.94
CA PRO A 251 2.34 -16.69 -0.14
C PRO A 251 3.56 -17.01 -1.01
N TYR A 252 4.76 -16.62 -0.58
CA TYR A 252 5.96 -16.76 -1.41
C TYR A 252 6.25 -18.20 -1.82
N GLU A 253 5.88 -19.19 -1.00
CA GLU A 253 6.00 -20.61 -1.32
C GLU A 253 5.11 -20.99 -2.51
N GLU A 254 3.89 -20.45 -2.55
CA GLU A 254 2.96 -20.67 -3.64
C GLU A 254 3.34 -19.86 -4.89
N TYR A 255 3.89 -18.66 -4.70
CA TYR A 255 4.40 -17.85 -5.80
C TYR A 255 5.47 -18.61 -6.61
N ASP A 256 6.51 -19.14 -5.95
CA ASP A 256 7.57 -19.92 -6.61
C ASP A 256 6.99 -21.13 -7.36
N ARG A 257 6.03 -21.80 -6.75
CA ARG A 257 5.37 -22.98 -7.33
C ARG A 257 4.54 -22.61 -8.57
N LEU A 258 3.84 -21.48 -8.52
CA LEU A 258 2.95 -21.05 -9.60
C LEU A 258 3.72 -20.54 -10.81
N ILE A 259 4.74 -19.70 -10.62
CA ILE A 259 5.53 -19.16 -11.74
C ILE A 259 6.40 -20.22 -12.43
N ALA A 260 6.57 -21.38 -11.81
CA ALA A 260 7.24 -22.53 -12.43
C ALA A 260 6.31 -23.35 -13.35
N LYS A 261 5.02 -23.01 -13.43
CA LYS A 261 4.04 -23.69 -14.29
C LYS A 261 3.96 -23.03 -15.67
N ASP A 262 3.81 -23.85 -16.69
CA ASP A 262 3.51 -23.37 -18.04
C ASP A 262 2.20 -22.56 -18.03
N GLY A 263 2.17 -21.45 -18.74
CA GLY A 263 1.01 -20.57 -18.84
C GLY A 263 0.84 -19.54 -17.73
N LEU A 264 1.74 -19.53 -16.74
CA LEU A 264 1.74 -18.53 -15.67
C LEU A 264 3.06 -17.75 -15.64
N GLY A 265 2.97 -16.50 -15.27
CA GLY A 265 4.09 -15.62 -14.97
C GLY A 265 3.90 -14.91 -13.64
N GLY A 266 4.87 -14.13 -13.22
CA GLY A 266 4.75 -13.38 -11.99
C GLY A 266 5.80 -12.30 -11.85
N THR A 267 5.52 -11.32 -10.96
CA THR A 267 6.46 -10.35 -10.44
C THR A 267 6.40 -10.35 -8.92
N ALA A 268 7.53 -10.05 -8.28
CA ALA A 268 7.61 -9.87 -6.83
C ALA A 268 8.54 -8.66 -6.57
N ASP A 269 8.13 -7.50 -7.08
CA ASP A 269 8.86 -6.26 -6.92
C ASP A 269 8.66 -5.68 -5.52
N THR A 270 9.67 -4.99 -5.00
CA THR A 270 9.52 -4.23 -3.77
C THR A 270 8.52 -3.09 -3.95
N VAL A 271 7.70 -2.90 -2.92
CA VAL A 271 6.70 -1.83 -2.86
C VAL A 271 7.03 -0.86 -1.72
N SER A 272 6.39 0.30 -1.70
CA SER A 272 6.59 1.33 -0.67
C SER A 272 5.97 0.95 0.69
N ASP A 273 6.24 -0.27 1.15
CA ASP A 273 5.77 -0.80 2.44
C ASP A 273 6.92 -1.49 3.16
N ILE A 274 7.20 -1.06 4.38
CA ILE A 274 8.31 -1.55 5.19
C ILE A 274 7.83 -2.22 6.46
N GLY A 275 8.59 -3.19 6.94
CA GLY A 275 8.45 -3.77 8.28
C GLY A 275 9.48 -3.21 9.23
N MET A 276 9.07 -2.89 10.45
CA MET A 276 9.95 -2.36 11.50
C MET A 276 9.49 -2.78 12.88
N ILE A 277 10.36 -2.64 13.86
CA ILE A 277 10.00 -2.70 15.27
C ILE A 277 10.15 -1.30 15.86
N PHE A 278 9.05 -0.72 16.30
CA PHE A 278 9.07 0.45 17.14
C PHE A 278 9.64 0.09 18.51
N PHE A 279 10.52 0.94 19.03
CA PHE A 279 10.81 1.01 20.44
C PHE A 279 9.95 2.12 21.04
N ASN A 280 9.28 1.82 22.14
CA ASN A 280 8.53 2.80 22.90
C ASN A 280 9.48 3.40 23.95
N ASP A 281 9.42 4.71 24.18
CA ASP A 281 10.30 5.43 25.12
C ASP A 281 9.96 5.19 26.60
N ILE A 282 9.77 3.93 26.93
CA ILE A 282 9.47 3.45 28.27
C ILE A 282 10.43 2.35 28.73
N ASP A 283 10.49 2.13 30.03
CA ASP A 283 11.19 1.03 30.69
C ASP A 283 12.64 0.87 30.18
N VAL A 284 12.98 -0.36 29.81
CA VAL A 284 14.33 -0.74 29.38
C VAL A 284 14.74 -0.11 28.03
N MET A 285 13.78 0.37 27.25
CA MET A 285 14.06 1.05 25.97
C MET A 285 14.58 2.47 26.16
N LEU A 286 14.52 3.03 27.37
CA LEU A 286 15.22 4.29 27.69
C LEU A 286 16.74 4.14 27.71
N ASP A 287 17.26 2.91 27.91
CA ASP A 287 18.70 2.63 27.84
C ASP A 287 19.18 2.51 26.40
N PRO A 288 20.04 3.41 25.88
CA PRO A 288 20.54 3.35 24.51
C PRO A 288 21.33 2.07 24.22
N ASN A 289 22.01 1.48 25.21
CA ASN A 289 22.75 0.23 25.01
C ASN A 289 21.79 -0.93 24.76
N VAL A 290 20.63 -0.95 25.41
CA VAL A 290 19.61 -1.98 25.16
C VAL A 290 19.03 -1.85 23.76
N ARG A 291 18.70 -0.64 23.31
CA ARG A 291 18.20 -0.41 21.95
C ARG A 291 19.24 -0.78 20.89
N GLN A 292 20.47 -0.30 21.05
CA GLN A 292 21.55 -0.62 20.11
C GLN A 292 21.83 -2.13 20.08
N ALA A 293 21.84 -2.81 21.23
CA ALA A 293 22.00 -4.25 21.28
C ALA A 293 20.85 -4.99 20.58
N ALA A 294 19.61 -4.54 20.76
CA ALA A 294 18.46 -5.12 20.09
C ALA A 294 18.57 -4.97 18.56
N VAL A 295 19.02 -3.82 18.07
CA VAL A 295 19.23 -3.57 16.63
C VAL A 295 20.38 -4.40 16.07
N LEU A 296 21.57 -4.36 16.71
CA LEU A 296 22.79 -5.03 16.21
C LEU A 296 22.71 -6.56 16.24
N SER A 297 21.81 -7.12 17.04
CA SER A 297 21.67 -8.59 17.17
C SER A 297 20.66 -9.21 16.20
N VAL A 298 20.07 -8.44 15.26
CA VAL A 298 19.12 -8.94 14.26
C VAL A 298 19.77 -9.05 12.89
N ASP A 299 19.92 -10.31 12.41
CA ASP A 299 20.34 -10.59 11.04
C ASP A 299 19.15 -10.44 10.09
N LYS A 300 18.96 -9.21 9.57
CA LYS A 300 17.85 -8.87 8.66
C LYS A 300 17.93 -9.64 7.34
N LYS A 301 19.14 -9.86 6.83
CA LYS A 301 19.33 -10.63 5.61
C LYS A 301 18.89 -12.09 5.79
N LEU A 302 19.21 -12.69 6.92
CA LEU A 302 18.77 -14.06 7.23
C LEU A 302 17.23 -14.13 7.32
N LEU A 303 16.57 -13.12 7.89
CA LEU A 303 15.10 -13.06 7.94
C LEU A 303 14.51 -13.06 6.53
N VAL A 304 14.98 -12.19 5.64
CA VAL A 304 14.50 -12.12 4.25
C VAL A 304 14.79 -13.44 3.52
N ASP A 305 16.01 -13.95 3.59
CA ASP A 305 16.40 -15.18 2.87
C ASP A 305 15.61 -16.41 3.33
N ARG A 306 15.35 -16.56 4.63
CA ARG A 306 14.77 -17.77 5.22
C ARG A 306 13.26 -17.74 5.38
N LEU A 307 12.70 -16.60 5.75
CA LEU A 307 11.26 -16.48 5.97
C LEU A 307 10.52 -15.99 4.73
N LEU A 308 11.14 -15.06 3.99
CA LEU A 308 10.53 -14.48 2.80
C LEU A 308 11.14 -15.04 1.49
N ARG A 309 11.96 -16.10 1.57
CA ARG A 309 12.57 -16.80 0.41
C ARG A 309 13.39 -15.90 -0.51
N GLY A 310 13.96 -14.82 0.05
CA GLY A 310 14.69 -13.79 -0.69
C GLY A 310 13.83 -12.68 -1.27
N TYR A 311 12.51 -12.73 -1.10
CA TYR A 311 11.60 -11.67 -1.55
C TYR A 311 11.55 -10.55 -0.51
N GLY A 312 11.94 -9.34 -0.93
CA GLY A 312 12.07 -8.16 -0.09
C GLY A 312 13.52 -7.69 0.02
N LEU A 313 13.70 -6.54 0.62
CA LEU A 313 15.02 -5.89 0.77
C LEU A 313 15.25 -5.56 2.24
N PRO A 314 16.35 -6.03 2.88
CA PRO A 314 16.74 -5.55 4.20
C PRO A 314 17.02 -4.05 4.17
N ILE A 315 16.53 -3.29 5.16
CA ILE A 315 16.69 -1.84 5.24
C ILE A 315 17.29 -1.42 6.57
N ASP A 316 17.98 -0.26 6.57
CA ASP A 316 18.64 0.32 7.74
C ASP A 316 18.03 1.67 8.15
N THR A 317 17.12 2.20 7.33
CA THR A 317 16.37 3.44 7.57
C THR A 317 14.89 3.22 7.26
N LEU A 318 14.03 4.16 7.64
CA LEU A 318 12.62 4.14 7.28
C LEU A 318 12.36 4.61 5.84
N GLU A 319 13.37 5.20 5.21
CA GLU A 319 13.36 5.52 3.79
C GLU A 319 13.90 4.34 2.97
N THR A 320 13.34 4.15 1.79
CA THR A 320 13.71 3.08 0.85
C THR A 320 14.43 3.65 -0.37
N PRO A 321 15.16 2.81 -1.14
CA PRO A 321 16.00 3.28 -2.25
C PRO A 321 15.30 4.08 -3.35
N GLU A 322 13.97 4.00 -3.43
CA GLU A 322 13.17 4.74 -4.40
C GLU A 322 13.02 6.23 -4.07
N TYR A 323 13.40 6.67 -2.86
CA TYR A 323 13.17 8.03 -2.41
C TYR A 323 14.45 8.86 -2.37
N GLU A 324 14.36 10.14 -2.74
CA GLU A 324 15.51 11.04 -2.78
C GLU A 324 16.15 11.25 -1.39
N ALA A 325 15.37 11.11 -0.33
CA ALA A 325 15.86 11.18 1.04
C ALA A 325 16.51 9.89 1.55
N PHE A 326 16.54 8.82 0.76
CA PHE A 326 17.30 7.63 1.10
C PHE A 326 18.81 7.95 1.13
N ASP A 327 19.49 7.48 2.17
CA ASP A 327 20.94 7.61 2.32
C ASP A 327 21.58 6.22 2.41
N GLU A 328 22.20 5.80 1.31
CA GLU A 328 22.86 4.50 1.21
C GLU A 328 24.09 4.35 2.13
N THR A 329 24.60 5.46 2.68
CA THR A 329 25.76 5.45 3.59
C THR A 329 25.37 5.05 5.00
N ILE A 330 24.09 5.13 5.36
CA ILE A 330 23.59 4.66 6.66
C ILE A 330 23.51 3.14 6.61
N LYS A 331 24.37 2.48 7.37
CA LYS A 331 24.42 1.03 7.48
C LYS A 331 24.47 0.61 8.95
N VAL A 332 23.66 -0.37 9.27
CA VAL A 332 23.62 -1.02 10.57
C VAL A 332 23.99 -2.50 10.40
N GLU A 333 25.24 -2.80 10.70
CA GLU A 333 25.77 -4.14 10.55
C GLU A 333 25.28 -5.07 11.66
N TYR A 334 24.97 -6.33 11.30
CA TYR A 334 24.73 -7.39 12.26
C TYR A 334 26.00 -7.68 13.06
N ASN A 335 25.97 -7.43 14.37
CA ASN A 335 27.11 -7.61 15.26
C ASN A 335 26.65 -8.05 16.68
N PRO A 336 26.34 -9.34 16.85
CA PRO A 336 25.86 -9.86 18.15
C PRO A 336 26.91 -9.78 19.23
N GLU A 337 28.22 -9.84 18.92
CA GLU A 337 29.31 -9.67 19.89
C GLU A 337 29.25 -8.27 20.50
N LYS A 338 29.09 -7.24 19.67
CA LYS A 338 28.92 -5.85 20.15
C LYS A 338 27.66 -5.66 20.97
N ALA A 339 26.57 -6.35 20.59
CA ALA A 339 25.33 -6.35 21.37
C ALA A 339 25.54 -6.89 22.80
N VAL A 340 26.29 -7.99 22.94
CA VAL A 340 26.65 -8.53 24.27
C VAL A 340 27.48 -7.54 25.08
N GLU A 341 28.46 -6.83 24.48
CA GLU A 341 29.27 -5.82 25.15
C GLU A 341 28.40 -4.66 25.69
N LEU A 342 27.46 -4.16 24.86
CA LEU A 342 26.56 -3.10 25.23
C LEU A 342 25.63 -3.49 26.38
N LEU A 343 25.03 -4.67 26.31
CA LEU A 343 24.18 -5.20 27.38
C LEU A 343 24.95 -5.38 28.69
N LYS A 344 26.19 -5.87 28.61
CA LYS A 344 27.06 -5.98 29.79
C LYS A 344 27.38 -4.61 30.44
N ALA A 345 27.54 -3.57 29.63
CA ALA A 345 27.75 -2.21 30.14
C ALA A 345 26.53 -1.71 30.92
N SER A 346 25.32 -2.19 30.60
CA SER A 346 24.06 -1.90 31.31
C SER A 346 23.70 -2.95 32.36
N GLY A 347 24.62 -3.90 32.68
CA GLY A 347 24.42 -4.88 33.77
C GLY A 347 23.65 -6.14 33.35
N TYR A 348 23.46 -6.38 32.08
CA TYR A 348 22.75 -7.55 31.54
C TYR A 348 23.71 -8.56 30.91
N SER A 349 23.28 -9.81 30.83
CA SER A 349 24.04 -10.90 30.17
C SER A 349 23.07 -12.00 29.76
N PRO A 350 23.50 -13.03 29.01
CA PRO A 350 22.68 -14.22 28.76
C PRO A 350 22.20 -14.94 30.04
N GLU A 351 22.97 -14.89 31.13
CA GLU A 351 22.63 -15.46 32.45
C GLU A 351 21.71 -14.53 33.26
N ASN A 352 21.75 -13.21 33.00
CA ASN A 352 20.91 -12.19 33.61
C ASN A 352 20.32 -11.29 32.54
N PRO A 353 19.36 -11.79 31.69
CA PRO A 353 18.88 -11.07 30.54
C PRO A 353 18.02 -9.86 30.90
N VAL A 354 18.09 -8.81 30.05
CA VAL A 354 17.08 -7.77 30.05
C VAL A 354 15.75 -8.37 29.55
N LYS A 355 14.64 -8.00 30.22
CA LYS A 355 13.32 -8.59 29.95
C LYS A 355 12.31 -7.52 29.57
N PHE A 356 11.55 -7.75 28.50
CA PHE A 356 10.45 -6.89 28.09
C PHE A 356 9.42 -7.65 27.24
N THR A 357 8.34 -6.97 26.89
CA THR A 357 7.32 -7.50 25.98
C THR A 357 7.51 -6.90 24.58
N ILE A 358 7.34 -7.74 23.54
CA ILE A 358 7.17 -7.32 22.16
C ILE A 358 5.78 -7.67 21.65
N GLN A 359 5.07 -6.69 21.13
CA GLN A 359 3.76 -6.86 20.50
C GLN A 359 3.90 -7.10 19.00
N THR A 360 3.03 -7.96 18.46
CA THR A 360 2.98 -8.27 17.02
C THR A 360 1.57 -8.67 16.60
N THR A 361 1.39 -8.80 15.31
CA THR A 361 0.19 -9.40 14.68
C THR A 361 0.48 -10.84 14.25
N ARG A 362 -0.53 -11.52 13.71
CA ARG A 362 -0.34 -12.81 13.05
C ARG A 362 -1.18 -12.86 11.77
N GLY A 363 -0.49 -12.93 10.62
CA GLY A 363 -1.11 -13.03 9.31
C GLY A 363 -1.61 -11.71 8.74
N PHE A 364 -1.25 -10.58 9.33
CA PHE A 364 -1.49 -9.26 8.77
C PHE A 364 -0.47 -8.92 7.67
N LYS A 365 0.81 -9.25 7.91
CA LYS A 365 1.87 -9.19 6.91
C LYS A 365 2.50 -10.56 6.68
N PRO A 366 3.12 -10.81 5.53
CA PRO A 366 3.80 -12.07 5.27
C PRO A 366 4.79 -12.43 6.39
N LYS A 367 4.54 -13.55 7.08
CA LYS A 367 5.40 -14.09 8.13
C LYS A 367 5.66 -13.14 9.31
N ASP A 368 4.76 -12.22 9.62
CA ASP A 368 4.90 -11.24 10.70
C ASP A 368 5.20 -11.91 12.06
N TYR A 369 4.44 -12.91 12.44
CA TYR A 369 4.64 -13.63 13.70
C TYR A 369 5.93 -14.46 13.72
N GLU A 370 6.20 -15.23 12.66
CA GLU A 370 7.40 -16.05 12.52
C GLU A 370 8.67 -15.19 12.50
N MET A 371 8.59 -13.99 11.93
CA MET A 371 9.68 -13.02 11.93
C MET A 371 10.02 -12.58 13.36
N ILE A 372 9.00 -12.22 14.15
CA ILE A 372 9.20 -11.85 15.56
C ILE A 372 9.71 -13.02 16.38
N GLN A 373 9.23 -14.24 16.15
CA GLN A 373 9.79 -15.43 16.80
C GLN A 373 11.29 -15.61 16.48
N ALA A 374 11.70 -15.41 15.24
CA ALA A 374 13.10 -15.50 14.83
C ALA A 374 13.95 -14.41 15.49
N ILE A 375 13.45 -13.15 15.53
CA ILE A 375 14.12 -12.01 16.18
C ILE A 375 14.29 -12.27 17.67
N VAL A 376 13.25 -12.68 18.37
CA VAL A 376 13.32 -13.06 19.81
C VAL A 376 14.32 -14.20 20.03
N GLY A 377 14.42 -15.16 19.10
CA GLY A 377 15.45 -16.19 19.11
C GLY A 377 16.89 -15.66 18.95
N MET A 378 17.09 -14.61 18.14
CA MET A 378 18.37 -13.92 18.00
C MET A 378 18.69 -13.11 19.26
N TRP A 379 17.75 -12.34 19.78
CA TRP A 379 17.85 -11.56 20.99
C TRP A 379 18.25 -12.37 22.21
N ARG A 380 17.65 -13.56 22.37
CA ARG A 380 17.97 -14.46 23.49
C ARG A 380 19.44 -14.86 23.54
N LYS A 381 20.09 -15.02 22.39
CA LYS A 381 21.51 -15.38 22.31
C LYS A 381 22.45 -14.33 22.88
N VAL A 382 22.04 -13.07 22.87
CA VAL A 382 22.84 -11.94 23.34
C VAL A 382 22.48 -11.48 24.76
N GLY A 383 21.39 -12.00 25.36
CA GLY A 383 20.95 -11.61 26.70
C GLY A 383 19.72 -10.71 26.72
N ILE A 384 18.87 -10.79 25.69
CA ILE A 384 17.55 -10.15 25.64
C ILE A 384 16.47 -11.23 25.67
N GLU A 385 15.58 -11.19 26.66
CA GLU A 385 14.45 -12.10 26.81
C GLU A 385 13.15 -11.32 26.57
N ALA A 386 12.59 -11.42 25.37
CA ALA A 386 11.33 -10.77 25.00
C ALA A 386 10.15 -11.75 25.06
N ASN A 387 9.07 -11.35 25.73
CA ASN A 387 7.78 -12.05 25.71
C ASN A 387 6.96 -11.58 24.51
N ILE A 388 6.45 -12.51 23.69
CA ILE A 388 5.65 -12.15 22.51
C ILE A 388 4.17 -12.09 22.88
N GLU A 389 3.54 -10.95 22.63
CA GLU A 389 2.09 -10.78 22.69
C GLU A 389 1.53 -10.55 21.29
N VAL A 390 0.48 -11.31 20.95
CA VAL A 390 -0.16 -11.26 19.63
C VAL A 390 -1.51 -10.58 19.73
N TYR A 391 -1.74 -9.61 18.87
CA TYR A 391 -3.00 -8.87 18.78
C TYR A 391 -3.56 -8.89 17.37
N GLU A 392 -4.88 -8.79 17.26
CA GLU A 392 -5.53 -8.44 16.00
C GLU A 392 -5.13 -7.01 15.61
N ILE A 393 -5.00 -6.74 14.30
CA ILE A 393 -4.46 -5.47 13.80
C ILE A 393 -5.24 -4.24 14.30
N ALA A 394 -6.57 -4.33 14.40
CA ALA A 394 -7.38 -3.24 14.91
C ALA A 394 -7.04 -2.90 16.36
N LYS A 395 -6.85 -3.92 17.21
CA LYS A 395 -6.43 -3.73 18.62
C LYS A 395 -5.02 -3.18 18.71
N HIS A 396 -4.13 -3.61 17.83
CA HIS A 396 -2.76 -3.12 17.78
C HIS A 396 -2.70 -1.61 17.46
N TYR A 397 -3.54 -1.15 16.51
CA TYR A 397 -3.70 0.28 16.21
C TYR A 397 -4.35 1.07 17.36
N GLU A 398 -5.35 0.50 18.04
CA GLU A 398 -5.98 1.11 19.23
C GLU A 398 -4.95 1.34 20.34
N LEU A 399 -4.11 0.34 20.65
CA LEU A 399 -3.06 0.46 21.67
C LEU A 399 -2.06 1.56 21.32
N ARG A 400 -1.65 1.68 20.05
CA ARG A 400 -0.79 2.77 19.59
C ARG A 400 -1.46 4.13 19.80
N ALA A 401 -2.70 4.28 19.33
CA ALA A 401 -3.43 5.54 19.46
C ALA A 401 -3.69 5.96 20.93
N ALA A 402 -3.70 4.99 21.85
CA ALA A 402 -3.86 5.21 23.27
C ALA A 402 -2.53 5.37 24.04
N ASP A 403 -1.38 5.35 23.34
CA ASP A 403 -0.05 5.33 23.93
C ASP A 403 0.15 4.19 24.95
N GLN A 404 -0.30 2.99 24.57
CA GLN A 404 -0.30 1.78 25.41
C GLN A 404 0.48 0.62 24.75
N LEU A 405 1.39 0.94 23.84
CA LEU A 405 2.27 -0.09 23.30
C LEU A 405 3.27 -0.59 24.32
N ALA A 406 3.62 -1.86 24.21
CA ALA A 406 4.73 -2.46 24.96
C ALA A 406 6.07 -1.79 24.59
N PRO A 407 7.16 -2.05 25.35
CA PRO A 407 8.49 -1.52 25.04
C PRO A 407 8.97 -1.76 23.61
N ALA A 408 8.49 -2.82 22.96
CA ALA A 408 8.72 -3.07 21.54
C ALA A 408 7.43 -3.49 20.83
N ALA A 409 7.23 -3.04 19.58
CA ALA A 409 6.06 -3.41 18.81
C ALA A 409 6.39 -3.50 17.31
N PHE A 410 6.02 -4.62 16.68
CA PHE A 410 6.18 -4.78 15.23
C PHE A 410 5.08 -4.02 14.48
N TYR A 411 5.49 -3.23 13.50
CA TYR A 411 4.61 -2.51 12.60
C TYR A 411 5.08 -2.61 11.15
N ASN A 412 4.15 -2.42 10.24
CA ASN A 412 4.45 -2.05 8.87
C ASN A 412 4.15 -0.55 8.65
N TRP A 413 4.81 0.04 7.66
CA TRP A 413 4.61 1.43 7.30
C TRP A 413 4.70 1.62 5.80
N GLY A 414 3.67 2.25 5.20
CA GLY A 414 3.66 2.57 3.79
C GLY A 414 4.01 4.04 3.54
N ASN A 415 4.78 4.30 2.48
CA ASN A 415 5.11 5.65 2.03
C ASN A 415 4.87 5.81 0.53
N SER A 416 3.62 5.80 0.13
CA SER A 416 3.26 5.84 -1.30
C SER A 416 3.26 7.23 -1.92
N ILE A 417 3.46 8.31 -1.15
CA ILE A 417 3.71 9.64 -1.72
C ILE A 417 5.19 9.92 -1.98
N GLY A 418 6.07 8.97 -1.59
CA GLY A 418 7.50 9.09 -1.81
C GLY A 418 8.16 10.23 -1.04
N ASP A 419 7.66 10.55 0.16
CA ASP A 419 8.17 11.68 0.95
C ASP A 419 8.42 11.27 2.41
N PRO A 420 9.58 11.62 2.99
CA PRO A 420 9.93 11.29 4.37
C PRO A 420 8.95 11.79 5.43
N THR A 421 8.15 12.81 5.10
CA THR A 421 7.07 13.31 5.97
C THR A 421 6.16 12.17 6.43
N THR A 422 5.82 11.24 5.53
CA THR A 422 4.89 10.15 5.84
C THR A 422 5.53 8.93 6.48
N SER A 423 6.83 8.70 6.26
CA SER A 423 7.58 7.60 6.91
C SER A 423 8.24 8.10 8.20
N THR A 424 9.43 8.64 8.10
CA THR A 424 10.20 9.12 9.25
C THR A 424 9.47 10.21 10.02
N GLY A 425 8.83 11.16 9.32
CA GLY A 425 8.11 12.25 9.95
C GLY A 425 6.96 11.77 10.85
N PHE A 426 6.01 11.01 10.30
CA PHE A 426 4.86 10.57 11.10
C PHE A 426 5.21 9.49 12.13
N ALA A 427 6.18 8.61 11.79
CA ALA A 427 6.53 7.51 12.67
C ALA A 427 7.41 7.91 13.87
N MET A 428 8.22 8.96 13.73
CA MET A 428 9.28 9.31 14.70
C MET A 428 9.15 10.70 15.30
N TYR A 429 8.19 11.51 14.88
CA TYR A 429 7.94 12.84 15.43
C TYR A 429 7.02 12.74 16.65
N GLY A 430 7.53 12.93 17.85
CA GLY A 430 6.80 12.73 19.12
C GLY A 430 5.39 13.35 19.17
N PRO A 431 5.18 14.61 18.71
CA PRO A 431 3.83 15.19 18.63
C PRO A 431 2.87 14.55 17.61
N SER A 432 3.35 13.66 16.74
CA SER A 432 2.49 12.93 15.79
C SER A 432 1.66 11.87 16.54
N PRO A 433 0.34 11.74 16.24
CA PRO A 433 -0.49 10.69 16.85
C PRO A 433 -0.09 9.26 16.38
N HIS A 434 0.88 9.17 15.50
CA HIS A 434 1.38 7.91 14.95
C HIS A 434 2.73 7.49 15.54
N SER A 435 3.47 8.43 16.14
CA SER A 435 4.75 8.15 16.80
C SER A 435 4.52 7.46 18.14
N VAL A 436 5.52 6.68 18.53
CA VAL A 436 5.62 6.06 19.88
C VAL A 436 6.96 6.37 20.51
N TRP A 437 7.77 7.18 19.86
CA TRP A 437 9.06 7.65 20.37
C TRP A 437 9.00 9.17 20.51
N ASP A 438 9.18 9.69 21.73
CA ASP A 438 9.18 11.12 22.00
C ASP A 438 10.55 11.54 22.54
N SER A 439 11.34 12.17 21.69
CA SER A 439 12.63 12.73 22.09
C SER A 439 12.85 14.09 21.46
N GLN A 440 13.39 15.02 22.27
CA GLN A 440 13.53 16.41 21.87
C GLN A 440 14.50 16.61 20.70
N ASP A 441 15.55 15.79 20.59
CA ASP A 441 16.51 15.83 19.49
C ASP A 441 15.88 15.50 18.14
N VAL A 442 14.98 14.52 18.09
CA VAL A 442 14.22 14.18 16.88
C VAL A 442 13.21 15.28 16.55
N ILE A 443 12.49 15.80 17.57
CA ILE A 443 11.54 16.90 17.39
C ILE A 443 12.25 18.13 16.82
N ASP A 444 13.39 18.53 17.40
CA ASP A 444 14.17 19.69 16.96
C ASP A 444 14.73 19.52 15.53
N ALA A 445 15.12 18.30 15.18
CA ALA A 445 15.61 17.99 13.84
C ALA A 445 14.51 18.00 12.77
N ILE A 446 13.30 17.55 13.11
CA ILE A 446 12.16 17.48 12.17
C ILE A 446 11.43 18.81 12.02
N ASN A 447 11.25 19.57 13.10
CA ASN A 447 10.46 20.81 13.08
C ASN A 447 10.76 21.77 11.93
N PRO A 448 12.03 22.05 11.56
CA PRO A 448 12.33 22.92 10.44
C PRO A 448 11.88 22.37 9.08
N LEU A 449 11.74 21.04 8.96
CA LEU A 449 11.50 20.36 7.68
C LEU A 449 10.04 20.39 7.24
N TRP A 450 9.11 20.59 8.18
CA TRP A 450 7.68 20.67 7.86
C TRP A 450 7.34 21.84 6.93
N GLY A 451 8.10 22.93 7.01
CA GLY A 451 7.88 24.14 6.20
C GLY A 451 9.10 24.55 5.37
N GLU A 452 10.10 23.69 5.18
CA GLU A 452 11.27 24.01 4.34
C GLU A 452 10.88 23.96 2.85
N ALA A 453 10.98 25.11 2.21
CA ALA A 453 10.61 25.27 0.80
C ALA A 453 11.76 24.92 -0.17
N ASP A 454 13.01 24.99 0.28
CA ASP A 454 14.17 24.55 -0.50
C ASP A 454 14.26 23.03 -0.43
N GLU A 455 13.87 22.37 -1.51
CA GLU A 455 13.80 20.90 -1.57
C GLU A 455 15.15 20.23 -1.29
N ALA A 456 16.25 20.79 -1.77
CA ALA A 456 17.58 20.24 -1.53
C ALA A 456 17.96 20.30 -0.04
N LYS A 457 17.63 21.39 0.64
CA LYS A 457 17.83 21.52 2.09
C LYS A 457 16.91 20.59 2.86
N ARG A 458 15.65 20.48 2.43
CA ARG A 458 14.67 19.59 3.04
C ARG A 458 15.12 18.13 2.96
N ILE A 459 15.54 17.66 1.78
CA ILE A 459 16.07 16.31 1.57
C ILE A 459 17.33 16.07 2.43
N ALA A 460 18.27 17.01 2.44
CA ALA A 460 19.46 16.91 3.28
C ALA A 460 19.11 16.85 4.78
N GLY A 461 18.12 17.63 5.21
CA GLY A 461 17.59 17.59 6.57
C GLY A 461 17.00 16.22 6.93
N TRP A 462 16.18 15.65 6.06
CA TRP A 462 15.61 14.31 6.29
C TRP A 462 16.66 13.20 6.33
N LYS A 463 17.71 13.27 5.50
CA LYS A 463 18.87 12.36 5.59
C LYS A 463 19.59 12.49 6.94
N ALA A 464 19.73 13.71 7.46
CA ALA A 464 20.30 13.93 8.78
C ALA A 464 19.42 13.37 9.90
N VAL A 465 18.09 13.50 9.79
CA VAL A 465 17.11 12.87 10.74
C VAL A 465 17.22 11.35 10.69
N SER A 466 17.25 10.74 9.50
CA SER A 466 17.41 9.29 9.34
C SER A 466 18.70 8.79 9.98
N LYS A 467 19.80 9.55 9.84
CA LYS A 467 21.07 9.24 10.50
C LYS A 467 20.97 9.36 12.03
N LEU A 468 20.35 10.42 12.54
CA LEU A 468 20.14 10.62 13.97
C LEU A 468 19.36 9.44 14.59
N ILE A 469 18.29 9.00 13.93
CA ILE A 469 17.46 7.87 14.36
C ILE A 469 18.27 6.56 14.36
N ALA A 470 19.05 6.30 13.32
CA ALA A 470 19.88 5.11 13.21
C ALA A 470 21.02 5.08 14.24
N ASP A 471 21.73 6.21 14.43
CA ASP A 471 22.83 6.32 15.40
C ASP A 471 22.37 6.08 16.84
N ASN A 472 21.13 6.45 17.18
CA ASN A 472 20.54 6.28 18.50
C ASN A 472 19.66 5.04 18.65
N ALA A 473 19.48 4.28 17.57
CA ALA A 473 18.63 3.09 17.53
C ALA A 473 17.22 3.37 18.09
N TYR A 474 16.56 4.44 17.64
CA TYR A 474 15.21 4.80 18.09
C TYR A 474 14.12 3.89 17.50
N VAL A 475 14.44 3.18 16.42
CA VAL A 475 13.61 2.19 15.74
C VAL A 475 14.50 1.10 15.18
N LEU A 476 13.98 -0.10 14.98
CA LEU A 476 14.64 -1.16 14.23
C LEU A 476 13.93 -1.35 12.87
N PRO A 477 14.41 -0.72 11.79
CA PRO A 477 13.96 -1.04 10.44
C PRO A 477 14.37 -2.47 10.09
N LEU A 478 13.48 -3.23 9.48
CA LEU A 478 13.71 -4.64 9.16
C LEU A 478 13.89 -4.86 7.67
N LEU A 479 12.85 -4.57 6.91
CA LEU A 479 12.82 -4.85 5.48
C LEU A 479 11.78 -4.02 4.75
N GLN A 480 12.00 -3.84 3.45
CA GLN A 480 11.00 -3.42 2.48
C GLN A 480 10.34 -4.68 1.89
N TYR A 481 9.01 -4.72 1.89
CA TYR A 481 8.27 -5.87 1.38
C TYR A 481 8.29 -5.93 -0.14
N ALA A 482 8.29 -7.14 -0.67
CA ALA A 482 7.96 -7.42 -2.06
C ALA A 482 6.50 -7.88 -2.16
N GLN A 483 5.80 -7.47 -3.23
CA GLN A 483 4.43 -7.87 -3.49
C GLN A 483 4.40 -8.94 -4.59
N PRO A 484 4.13 -10.21 -4.26
CA PRO A 484 3.97 -11.25 -5.26
C PRO A 484 2.65 -11.07 -6.01
N VAL A 485 2.75 -10.94 -7.32
CA VAL A 485 1.63 -10.91 -8.28
C VAL A 485 1.85 -12.07 -9.24
N VAL A 486 0.85 -12.93 -9.38
CA VAL A 486 0.84 -14.04 -10.35
C VAL A 486 -0.19 -13.75 -11.43
N TYR A 487 0.16 -14.00 -12.68
CA TYR A 487 -0.71 -13.72 -13.81
C TYR A 487 -0.59 -14.80 -14.91
N SER A 488 -1.65 -14.94 -15.70
CA SER A 488 -1.62 -15.73 -16.93
C SER A 488 -0.61 -15.12 -17.91
N ASP A 489 0.12 -15.95 -18.63
CA ASP A 489 1.02 -15.52 -19.72
C ASP A 489 0.31 -14.78 -20.86
N THR A 490 -1.03 -14.78 -20.87
CA THR A 490 -1.86 -14.01 -21.79
C THR A 490 -2.04 -12.55 -21.38
N VAL A 491 -1.58 -12.14 -20.18
CA VAL A 491 -1.72 -10.78 -19.64
C VAL A 491 -0.36 -10.18 -19.33
N LYS A 492 -0.14 -8.96 -19.78
CA LYS A 492 0.99 -8.13 -19.35
C LYS A 492 0.57 -7.28 -18.17
N VAL A 493 1.25 -7.46 -17.04
CA VAL A 493 1.06 -6.68 -15.82
C VAL A 493 2.17 -5.64 -15.68
N VAL A 494 1.83 -4.44 -15.23
CA VAL A 494 2.78 -3.38 -14.89
C VAL A 494 2.80 -3.23 -13.38
N PRO A 495 3.88 -3.62 -12.69
CA PRO A 495 4.01 -3.42 -11.26
C PRO A 495 4.02 -1.93 -10.89
N HIS A 496 3.43 -1.58 -9.76
CA HIS A 496 3.38 -0.22 -9.25
C HIS A 496 4.02 -0.17 -7.84
N LYS A 497 4.93 0.77 -7.61
CA LYS A 497 5.67 0.88 -6.33
C LYS A 497 4.77 1.16 -5.12
N SER A 498 3.58 1.72 -5.32
CA SER A 498 2.59 1.85 -4.24
C SER A 498 1.94 0.52 -3.81
N GLY A 499 2.15 -0.57 -4.54
CA GLY A 499 1.44 -1.83 -4.36
C GLY A 499 0.04 -1.86 -4.98
N ALA A 500 -0.40 -0.79 -5.63
CA ALA A 500 -1.67 -0.79 -6.35
C ALA A 500 -1.58 -1.64 -7.62
N LEU A 501 -2.59 -2.45 -7.85
CA LEU A 501 -2.73 -3.22 -9.08
C LEU A 501 -3.74 -2.51 -9.99
N LEU A 502 -3.25 -1.86 -11.04
CA LEU A 502 -4.04 -0.96 -11.89
C LEU A 502 -4.48 -1.67 -13.18
N PRO A 503 -5.76 -2.04 -13.33
CA PRO A 503 -6.29 -2.71 -14.54
C PRO A 503 -6.05 -1.89 -15.82
N ALA A 504 -6.10 -0.56 -15.74
CA ALA A 504 -5.88 0.33 -16.87
C ALA A 504 -4.45 0.27 -17.45
N LEU A 505 -3.47 -0.19 -16.66
CA LEU A 505 -2.08 -0.38 -17.11
C LEU A 505 -1.81 -1.81 -17.63
N MET A 506 -2.81 -2.70 -17.57
CA MET A 506 -2.66 -4.07 -18.05
C MET A 506 -3.09 -4.17 -19.51
N SER A 507 -2.47 -5.10 -20.23
CA SER A 507 -2.81 -5.37 -21.62
C SER A 507 -2.72 -6.87 -21.95
N PRO A 508 -3.37 -7.34 -23.03
CA PRO A 508 -3.08 -8.67 -23.55
C PRO A 508 -1.59 -8.82 -23.85
N ALA A 509 -1.02 -9.96 -23.51
CA ALA A 509 0.33 -10.31 -23.95
C ALA A 509 0.31 -10.57 -25.45
N SER A 510 1.29 -10.03 -26.19
CA SER A 510 1.41 -10.11 -27.64
C SER A 510 1.84 -11.50 -28.10
#